data_0cf8c3d3d1a6b47351da6d87a7148d92
#
_entry.id   0cf8c3d3d1a6b47351da6d87a7148d92
#
_cell.length_a   1.000
_cell.length_b   1.000
_cell.length_c   1.000
_cell.angle_alpha   90.00
_cell.angle_beta   90.00
_cell.angle_gamma   90.00
#
_symmetry.space_group_name_H-M   'P 1'
#
loop_
_entity.id
_entity.type
_entity.pdbx_description
1 polymer ?
#
loop_
_entity_poly.entity_id
_entity_poly.type
_entity_poly.pdbx_seq_one_letter_code
_entity_poly.pdbx_strand_id
1 'polypeptide(L)'
;VENVKKFNSFAEFYPYYLSEHADSTCRRLHFIGTTLVIGILAYAIGRGSLGLLLALPVAGYTFAWIGHFFFEKNRPATFQHPFYSLLGDFVMYRDMILGKVPF
;
A
#
# COMPACT_ATOMS: atom_id res chain seq x y z
N VAL A 1 -20.65 16.38 -5.12
CA VAL A 1 -20.38 15.26 -4.21
C VAL A 1 -19.80 14.10 -4.99
N GLU A 2 -18.63 13.65 -4.59
CA GLU A 2 -18.02 12.48 -5.20
C GLU A 2 -18.79 11.22 -4.85
N ASN A 3 -19.04 10.40 -5.86
CA ASN A 3 -19.58 9.07 -5.62
C ASN A 3 -18.47 8.14 -5.19
N VAL A 4 -18.53 7.68 -3.96
CA VAL A 4 -17.59 6.70 -3.45
C VAL A 4 -18.06 5.32 -3.90
N LYS A 5 -17.21 4.64 -4.67
CA LYS A 5 -17.52 3.29 -5.11
C LYS A 5 -17.46 2.35 -3.91
N LYS A 6 -18.53 1.56 -3.74
CA LYS A 6 -18.62 0.62 -2.62
C LYS A 6 -18.25 -0.78 -3.09
N PHE A 7 -17.49 -1.48 -2.27
CA PHE A 7 -17.11 -2.86 -2.53
C PHE A 7 -17.62 -3.72 -1.38
N ASN A 8 -18.20 -4.86 -1.73
CA ASN A 8 -18.76 -5.78 -0.75
C ASN A 8 -17.73 -6.73 -0.15
N SER A 9 -16.57 -6.85 -0.79
CA SER A 9 -15.51 -7.73 -0.33
C SER A 9 -14.16 -7.23 -0.85
N PHE A 10 -13.10 -7.72 -0.25
CA PHE A 10 -11.76 -7.44 -0.74
C PHE A 10 -11.56 -8.02 -2.15
N ALA A 11 -12.15 -9.18 -2.43
CA ALA A 11 -12.05 -9.78 -3.75
C ALA A 11 -12.61 -8.89 -4.85
N GLU A 12 -13.66 -8.12 -4.56
CA GLU A 12 -14.21 -7.14 -5.49
C GLU A 12 -13.31 -5.90 -5.58
N PHE A 13 -12.70 -5.51 -4.47
CA PHE A 13 -11.87 -4.32 -4.38
C PHE A 13 -10.52 -4.48 -5.08
N TYR A 14 -9.89 -5.63 -4.98
CA TYR A 14 -8.52 -5.80 -5.39
C TYR A 14 -8.26 -5.51 -6.88
N PRO A 15 -9.11 -5.94 -7.84
CA PRO A 15 -8.91 -5.54 -9.23
C PRO A 15 -8.93 -4.03 -9.44
N TYR A 16 -9.80 -3.32 -8.73
CA TYR A 16 -9.81 -1.87 -8.75
C TYR A 16 -8.51 -1.30 -8.17
N TYR A 17 -8.04 -1.85 -7.04
CA TYR A 17 -6.80 -1.45 -6.43
C TYR A 17 -5.64 -1.57 -7.42
N LEU A 18 -5.54 -2.69 -8.13
CA LEU A 18 -4.48 -2.91 -9.10
C LEU A 18 -4.58 -1.94 -10.28
N SER A 19 -5.78 -1.58 -10.69
CA SER A 19 -5.96 -0.59 -11.76
C SER A 19 -5.45 0.79 -11.36
N GLU A 20 -5.50 1.10 -10.07
CA GLU A 20 -4.99 2.36 -9.51
C GLU A 20 -3.48 2.31 -9.25
N HIS A 21 -2.84 1.18 -9.51
CA HIS A 21 -1.40 0.96 -9.37
C HIS A 21 -0.81 0.42 -10.67
N ALA A 22 -1.26 0.98 -11.80
CA ALA A 22 -0.83 0.51 -13.12
C ALA A 22 0.60 0.93 -13.47
N ASP A 23 1.09 2.03 -12.88
CA ASP A 23 2.45 2.52 -13.11
C ASP A 23 3.46 1.67 -12.36
N SER A 24 4.50 1.18 -13.07
CA SER A 24 5.48 0.29 -12.45
C SER A 24 6.31 1.00 -11.37
N THR A 25 6.60 2.28 -11.54
CA THR A 25 7.35 3.02 -10.51
C THR A 25 6.51 3.19 -9.25
N CYS A 26 5.21 3.46 -9.41
CA CYS A 26 4.29 3.51 -8.27
C CYS A 26 4.27 2.18 -7.52
N ARG A 27 4.17 1.05 -8.24
CA ARG A 27 4.19 -0.27 -7.60
C ARG A 27 5.50 -0.54 -6.87
N ARG A 28 6.63 -0.15 -7.48
CA ARG A 28 7.95 -0.35 -6.84
C ARG A 28 8.10 0.48 -5.58
N LEU A 29 7.58 1.70 -5.58
CA LEU A 29 7.58 2.54 -4.39
C LEU A 29 6.73 1.93 -3.28
N HIS A 30 5.57 1.36 -3.63
CA HIS A 30 4.77 0.63 -2.67
C HIS A 30 5.53 -0.58 -2.13
N PHE A 31 6.25 -1.29 -2.99
CA PHE A 31 7.05 -2.43 -2.58
C PHE A 31 8.13 -2.02 -1.57
N ILE A 32 8.86 -0.94 -1.85
CA ILE A 32 9.88 -0.42 -0.93
C ILE A 32 9.25 -0.02 0.39
N GLY A 33 8.15 0.73 0.35
CA GLY A 33 7.46 1.18 1.56
C GLY A 33 6.99 0.01 2.41
N THR A 34 6.39 -1.00 1.79
CA THR A 34 5.91 -2.18 2.51
C THR A 34 7.07 -2.99 3.11
N THR A 35 8.19 -3.10 2.39
CA THR A 35 9.39 -3.73 2.93
C THR A 35 9.87 -3.02 4.19
N LEU A 36 9.91 -1.70 4.15
CA LEU A 36 10.30 -0.91 5.32
C LEU A 36 9.32 -1.07 6.48
N VAL A 37 8.03 -1.10 6.19
CA VAL A 37 7.00 -1.32 7.20
C VAL A 37 7.21 -2.67 7.90
N ILE A 38 7.40 -3.72 7.12
CA ILE A 38 7.63 -5.06 7.67
C ILE A 38 8.90 -5.08 8.52
N GLY A 39 9.99 -4.49 8.03
CA GLY A 39 11.26 -4.45 8.74
C GLY A 39 11.17 -3.66 10.05
N ILE A 40 10.55 -2.49 10.01
CA ILE A 40 10.35 -1.66 11.18
C ILE A 40 9.47 -2.37 12.21
N LEU A 41 8.39 -3.00 11.76
CA LEU A 41 7.49 -3.72 12.66
C LEU A 41 8.21 -4.87 13.36
N ALA A 42 8.97 -5.67 12.61
CA ALA A 42 9.74 -6.77 13.20
C ALA A 42 10.75 -6.26 14.22
N TYR A 43 11.46 -5.18 13.89
CA TYR A 43 12.45 -4.59 14.79
C TYR A 43 11.79 -4.03 16.05
N ALA A 44 10.65 -3.33 15.88
CA ALA A 44 9.91 -2.75 17.01
C ALA A 44 9.44 -3.84 17.97
N ILE A 45 8.93 -4.95 17.44
CA ILE A 45 8.48 -6.09 18.26
C ILE A 45 9.67 -6.69 18.99
N GLY A 46 10.78 -6.92 18.28
CA GLY A 46 11.98 -7.52 18.88
C GLY A 46 12.60 -6.67 19.98
N ARG A 47 12.48 -5.34 19.89
CA ARG A 47 13.00 -4.41 20.90
C ARG A 47 11.98 -4.01 21.94
N GLY A 48 10.71 -4.39 21.76
CA GLY A 48 9.64 -3.94 22.65
C GLY A 48 9.42 -2.43 22.61
N SER A 49 9.70 -1.78 21.48
CA SER A 49 9.61 -0.33 21.36
C SER A 49 8.29 0.10 20.73
N LEU A 50 7.41 0.68 21.55
CA LEU A 50 6.15 1.24 21.04
C LEU A 50 6.39 2.49 20.19
N GLY A 51 7.44 3.26 20.52
CA GLY A 51 7.75 4.48 19.78
C GLY A 51 8.07 4.24 18.32
N LEU A 52 8.71 3.11 18.00
CA LEU A 52 9.02 2.76 16.62
C LEU A 52 7.78 2.48 15.78
N LEU A 53 6.66 2.11 16.42
CA LEU A 53 5.40 1.88 15.68
C LEU A 53 4.89 3.16 15.03
N LEU A 54 5.26 4.33 15.54
CA LEU A 54 4.87 5.61 14.94
C LEU A 54 5.57 5.85 13.60
N ALA A 55 6.67 5.16 13.33
CA ALA A 55 7.36 5.25 12.05
C ALA A 55 6.65 4.46 10.93
N LEU A 56 5.75 3.53 11.28
CA LEU A 56 5.08 2.68 10.29
C LEU A 56 4.26 3.48 9.27
N PRO A 57 3.32 4.36 9.69
CA PRO A 57 2.58 5.14 8.70
C PRO A 57 3.48 6.09 7.92
N VAL A 58 4.52 6.65 8.55
CA VAL A 58 5.46 7.53 7.85
C VAL A 58 6.17 6.76 6.74
N ALA A 59 6.72 5.59 7.03
CA ALA A 59 7.43 4.79 6.04
C ALA A 59 6.49 4.33 4.91
N GLY A 60 5.31 3.80 5.27
CA GLY A 60 4.38 3.28 4.28
C GLY A 60 3.79 4.36 3.39
N TYR A 61 3.24 5.40 4.00
CA TYR A 61 2.52 6.43 3.25
C TYR A 61 3.44 7.34 2.46
N THR A 62 4.66 7.63 2.95
CA THR A 62 5.58 8.48 2.19
C THR A 62 5.85 7.89 0.81
N PHE A 63 6.23 6.63 0.74
CA PHE A 63 6.52 5.98 -0.54
C PHE A 63 5.28 5.80 -1.39
N ALA A 64 4.16 5.39 -0.77
CA ALA A 64 2.91 5.19 -1.50
C ALA A 64 2.40 6.50 -2.11
N TRP A 65 2.43 7.60 -1.35
CA TRP A 65 1.91 8.88 -1.83
C TRP A 65 2.81 9.48 -2.91
N ILE A 66 4.13 9.33 -2.79
CA ILE A 66 5.03 9.73 -3.87
C ILE A 66 4.67 8.97 -5.15
N GLY A 67 4.44 7.67 -5.05
CA GLY A 67 4.05 6.87 -6.20
C GLY A 67 2.75 7.35 -6.84
N HIS A 68 1.73 7.62 -6.01
CA HIS A 68 0.43 8.04 -6.54
C HIS A 68 0.45 9.45 -7.10
N PHE A 69 1.01 10.41 -6.37
CA PHE A 69 0.91 11.81 -6.79
C PHE A 69 1.89 12.16 -7.90
N PHE A 70 3.05 11.55 -7.95
CA PHE A 70 4.09 11.93 -8.90
C PHE A 70 4.20 11.01 -10.11
N PHE A 71 3.84 9.74 -9.98
CA PHE A 71 4.00 8.76 -11.06
C PHE A 71 2.67 8.26 -11.61
N GLU A 72 1.78 7.80 -10.75
CA GLU A 72 0.46 7.32 -11.21
C GLU A 72 -0.46 8.49 -11.54
N LYS A 73 -0.24 9.63 -10.91
CA LYS A 73 -1.04 10.86 -11.09
C LYS A 73 -2.49 10.68 -10.68
N ASN A 74 -2.70 9.98 -9.58
CA ASN A 74 -4.02 9.75 -9.01
C ASN A 74 -3.98 9.95 -7.49
N ARG A 75 -5.14 9.87 -6.85
CA ARG A 75 -5.24 9.89 -5.41
C ARG A 75 -5.09 8.49 -4.86
N PRO A 76 -4.38 8.31 -3.72
CA PRO A 76 -4.34 7.00 -3.07
C PRO A 76 -5.74 6.49 -2.73
N ALA A 77 -5.99 5.21 -3.01
CA ALA A 77 -7.28 4.59 -2.69
C ALA A 77 -7.58 4.60 -1.18
N THR A 78 -6.54 4.76 -0.36
CA THR A 78 -6.66 4.82 1.09
C THR A 78 -7.56 5.96 1.57
N PHE A 79 -7.72 7.02 0.76
CA PHE A 79 -8.57 8.14 1.14
C PHE A 79 -10.06 7.76 1.18
N GLN A 80 -10.48 6.77 0.41
CA GLN A 80 -11.86 6.31 0.38
C GLN A 80 -12.03 4.90 0.94
N HIS A 81 -10.99 4.08 0.88
CA HIS A 81 -11.03 2.68 1.29
C HIS A 81 -9.81 2.34 2.15
N PRO A 82 -9.70 2.89 3.39
CA PRO A 82 -8.47 2.75 4.17
C PRO A 82 -8.12 1.31 4.54
N PHE A 83 -9.11 0.50 4.92
CA PHE A 83 -8.82 -0.87 5.36
C PHE A 83 -8.52 -1.79 4.20
N TYR A 84 -9.31 -1.69 3.13
CA TYR A 84 -9.06 -2.48 1.92
C TYR A 84 -7.75 -2.07 1.26
N SER A 85 -7.40 -0.78 1.27
CA SER A 85 -6.15 -0.31 0.70
C SER A 85 -4.94 -0.82 1.48
N LEU A 86 -5.04 -0.83 2.80
CA LEU A 86 -3.97 -1.37 3.64
C LEU A 86 -3.76 -2.86 3.35
N LEU A 87 -4.85 -3.63 3.29
CA LEU A 87 -4.77 -5.04 2.94
C LEU A 87 -4.23 -5.21 1.52
N GLY A 88 -4.67 -4.37 0.59
CA GLY A 88 -4.20 -4.38 -0.79
C GLY A 88 -2.70 -4.17 -0.90
N ASP A 89 -2.13 -3.28 -0.08
CA ASP A 89 -0.70 -3.04 -0.08
C ASP A 89 0.09 -4.31 0.22
N PHE A 90 -0.36 -5.09 1.21
CA PHE A 90 0.31 -6.35 1.57
C PHE A 90 0.05 -7.44 0.55
N VAL A 91 -1.17 -7.53 0.01
CA VAL A 91 -1.51 -8.54 -1.01
C VAL A 91 -0.77 -8.27 -2.31
N MET A 92 -0.68 -7.00 -2.74
CA MET A 92 0.09 -6.65 -3.93
C MET A 92 1.57 -6.94 -3.72
N TYR A 93 2.09 -6.68 -2.53
CA TYR A 93 3.47 -7.00 -2.17
C TYR A 93 3.74 -8.50 -2.37
N ARG A 94 2.87 -9.34 -1.80
CA ARG A 94 2.96 -10.79 -1.97
C ARG A 94 2.88 -11.18 -3.44
N ASP A 95 1.94 -10.60 -4.18
CA ASP A 95 1.72 -10.96 -5.58
C ASP A 95 2.86 -10.50 -6.48
N MET A 96 3.55 -9.42 -6.11
CA MET A 96 4.77 -9.01 -6.81
C MET A 96 5.91 -9.99 -6.55
N ILE A 97 6.07 -10.48 -5.32
CA ILE A 97 7.07 -11.49 -5.00
C ILE A 97 6.78 -12.78 -5.76
N LEU A 98 5.50 -13.18 -5.85
CA LEU A 98 5.10 -14.42 -6.53
C LEU A 98 5.07 -14.28 -8.05
N GLY A 99 5.27 -13.08 -8.58
CA GLY A 99 5.22 -12.87 -10.02
C GLY A 99 3.83 -12.75 -10.60
N LYS A 100 2.79 -12.69 -9.77
CA LYS A 100 1.41 -12.53 -10.22
C LYS A 100 1.10 -11.11 -10.65
N VAL A 101 1.81 -10.14 -10.08
CA VAL A 101 1.74 -8.74 -10.45
C VAL A 101 3.13 -8.33 -10.90
N PRO A 102 3.29 -7.68 -12.08
CA PRO A 102 4.60 -7.28 -12.57
C PRO A 102 5.30 -6.30 -11.62
N PHE A 103 6.58 -6.48 -11.44
CA PHE A 103 7.41 -5.57 -10.66
C PHE A 103 7.74 -4.30 -11.49
#